data_20f7ac48e66010282a385dbd8b7db930
#
_entry.id   20f7ac48e66010282a385dbd8b7db930
#
_cell.length_a   1.000
_cell.length_b   1.000
_cell.length_c   1.000
_cell.angle_alpha   90.00
_cell.angle_beta   90.00
_cell.angle_gamma   90.00
#
_symmetry.space_group_name_H-M   'P 1'
#
loop_
_entity.id
_entity.type
_entity.pdbx_description
1 polymer ?
#
loop_
_entity_poly.entity_id
_entity_poly.type
_entity_poly.pdbx_seq_one_letter_code
_entity_poly.pdbx_strand_id
1 'polypeptide(L)'
;MMTDLACQQTITALAAGRILDAPPLVSCTIDELAQALPGLDAAEDNIGAIGRDGSRISWRAVRQGIAGQMLRVWHDGHYVLAIELERPDMPGGWPELRDKLGTPSQKLDVFRVKVPQGLWFYGARGVAAQTSLAGERLDRVMAFPPTTAGDFITHLAMSLVPPRERPMD
;
A
#
# COMPACT_ATOMS: atom_id res chain seq x y z
N MET A 1 20.40 -10.32 14.46
CA MET A 1 19.70 -9.05 14.71
C MET A 1 18.26 -9.40 15.06
N MET A 2 17.74 -8.91 16.16
CA MET A 2 16.33 -9.17 16.50
C MET A 2 15.45 -8.28 15.63
N THR A 3 14.58 -8.90 14.85
CA THR A 3 13.54 -8.17 14.10
C THR A 3 12.66 -7.41 15.06
N ASP A 4 12.34 -6.16 14.77
CA ASP A 4 11.46 -5.34 15.58
C ASP A 4 10.10 -6.05 15.78
N LEU A 5 9.56 -5.99 16.99
CA LEU A 5 8.28 -6.62 17.33
C LEU A 5 7.14 -6.14 16.39
N ALA A 6 7.14 -4.88 16.02
CA ALA A 6 6.15 -4.32 15.10
C ALA A 6 6.28 -4.93 13.70
N CYS A 7 7.51 -5.14 13.22
CA CYS A 7 7.76 -5.82 11.95
C CYS A 7 7.31 -7.28 11.99
N GLN A 8 7.58 -8.00 13.08
CA GLN A 8 7.11 -9.37 13.26
C GLN A 8 5.58 -9.48 13.23
N GLN A 9 4.89 -8.55 13.87
CA GLN A 9 3.42 -8.47 13.83
C GLN A 9 2.90 -8.18 12.42
N THR A 10 3.56 -7.29 11.68
CA THR A 10 3.25 -7.01 10.28
C THR A 10 3.41 -8.28 9.43
N ILE A 11 4.53 -8.97 9.55
CA ILE A 11 4.79 -10.23 8.84
C ILE A 11 3.70 -11.27 9.14
N THR A 12 3.35 -11.42 10.42
CA THR A 12 2.31 -12.37 10.85
C THR A 12 0.95 -12.03 10.26
N ALA A 13 0.58 -10.75 10.26
CA ALA A 13 -0.67 -10.28 9.68
C ALA A 13 -0.72 -10.50 8.16
N LEU A 14 0.37 -10.21 7.46
CA LEU A 14 0.48 -10.41 6.01
C LEU A 14 0.40 -11.89 5.64
N ALA A 15 1.11 -12.77 6.37
CA ALA A 15 1.07 -14.20 6.15
C ALA A 15 -0.34 -14.79 6.34
N ALA A 16 -1.13 -14.17 7.22
CA ALA A 16 -2.53 -14.53 7.45
C ALA A 16 -3.53 -13.80 6.52
N GLY A 17 -3.06 -12.99 5.56
CA GLY A 17 -3.90 -12.19 4.67
C GLY A 17 -4.63 -11.03 5.34
N ARG A 18 -4.17 -10.60 6.52
CA ARG A 18 -4.81 -9.57 7.36
C ARG A 18 -4.00 -8.27 7.39
N ILE A 19 -3.74 -7.71 6.21
CA ILE A 19 -2.93 -6.49 6.07
C ILE A 19 -3.40 -5.33 6.95
N LEU A 20 -4.70 -5.24 7.24
CA LEU A 20 -5.29 -4.17 8.04
C LEU A 20 -5.14 -4.37 9.55
N ASP A 21 -4.85 -5.59 9.98
CA ASP A 21 -4.52 -5.92 11.37
C ASP A 21 -3.03 -5.72 11.65
N ALA A 22 -2.24 -5.41 10.61
CA ALA A 22 -0.85 -5.05 10.78
C ALA A 22 -0.77 -3.73 11.57
N PRO A 23 0.14 -3.63 12.54
CA PRO A 23 0.46 -2.34 13.12
C PRO A 23 0.97 -1.42 12.00
N PRO A 24 0.86 -0.09 12.18
CA PRO A 24 1.46 0.84 11.24
C PRO A 24 2.89 0.40 10.92
N LEU A 25 3.20 0.29 9.63
CA LEU A 25 4.52 -0.14 9.19
C LEU A 25 5.59 0.76 9.79
N VAL A 26 6.32 0.26 10.74
CA VAL A 26 7.43 0.98 11.36
C VAL A 26 8.63 0.05 11.33
N SER A 27 9.73 0.52 10.75
CA SER A 27 11.04 -0.12 10.85
C SER A 27 11.21 -1.51 10.21
N CYS A 28 10.28 -1.98 9.38
CA CYS A 28 10.53 -3.18 8.57
C CYS A 28 11.53 -2.88 7.45
N THR A 29 12.52 -3.73 7.30
CA THR A 29 13.39 -3.71 6.12
C THR A 29 12.84 -4.62 5.03
N ILE A 30 13.23 -4.33 3.78
CA ILE A 30 12.82 -5.19 2.65
C ILE A 30 13.41 -6.60 2.81
N ASP A 31 14.60 -6.72 3.39
CA ASP A 31 15.25 -8.02 3.60
C ASP A 31 14.53 -8.86 4.65
N GLU A 32 14.04 -8.25 5.74
CA GLU A 32 13.24 -8.95 6.75
C GLU A 32 11.93 -9.48 6.17
N LEU A 33 11.25 -8.67 5.36
CA LEU A 33 10.04 -9.13 4.66
C LEU A 33 10.34 -10.19 3.62
N ALA A 34 11.42 -10.05 2.86
CA ALA A 34 11.82 -11.00 1.83
C ALA A 34 12.12 -12.40 2.41
N GLN A 35 12.73 -12.45 3.59
CA GLN A 35 12.99 -13.72 4.28
C GLN A 35 11.70 -14.39 4.80
N ALA A 36 10.70 -13.60 5.14
CA ALA A 36 9.47 -14.09 5.77
C ALA A 36 8.33 -14.39 4.77
N LEU A 37 8.31 -13.71 3.63
CA LEU A 37 7.25 -13.86 2.63
C LEU A 37 7.74 -14.68 1.44
N PRO A 38 7.18 -15.89 1.19
CA PRO A 38 7.63 -16.76 0.12
C PRO A 38 7.63 -16.07 -1.25
N GLY A 39 8.76 -16.14 -1.93
CA GLY A 39 8.94 -15.61 -3.28
C GLY A 39 9.31 -14.13 -3.36
N LEU A 40 9.28 -13.39 -2.24
CA LEU A 40 9.64 -11.98 -2.25
C LEU A 40 11.15 -11.77 -2.39
N ASP A 41 11.96 -12.69 -1.87
CA ASP A 41 13.41 -12.73 -2.01
C ASP A 41 13.87 -12.90 -3.47
N ALA A 42 13.13 -13.71 -4.23
CA ALA A 42 13.39 -13.96 -5.65
C ALA A 42 12.72 -12.93 -6.58
N ALA A 43 11.87 -12.05 -6.07
CA ALA A 43 11.19 -11.04 -6.85
C ALA A 43 12.17 -9.94 -7.29
N GLU A 44 12.06 -9.52 -8.55
CA GLU A 44 12.88 -8.42 -9.08
C GLU A 44 12.39 -7.06 -8.56
N ASP A 45 13.36 -6.16 -8.35
CA ASP A 45 13.07 -4.76 -8.06
C ASP A 45 12.61 -4.03 -9.33
N ASN A 46 11.45 -3.40 -9.22
CA ASN A 46 10.92 -2.53 -10.25
C ASN A 46 11.02 -1.08 -9.79
N ILE A 47 11.43 -0.18 -10.67
CA ILE A 47 11.50 1.25 -10.36
C ILE A 47 10.08 1.81 -10.34
N GLY A 48 9.65 2.34 -9.21
CA GLY A 48 8.36 2.99 -9.04
C GLY A 48 8.43 4.50 -9.25
N ALA A 49 9.38 5.16 -8.62
CA ALA A 49 9.61 6.59 -8.75
C ALA A 49 11.06 6.97 -8.49
N ILE A 50 11.42 8.14 -9.00
CA ILE A 50 12.70 8.80 -8.71
C ILE A 50 12.36 10.14 -8.06
N GLY A 51 12.81 10.34 -6.83
CA GLY A 51 12.69 11.62 -6.12
C GLY A 51 13.53 12.72 -6.77
N ARG A 52 13.20 13.98 -6.48
CA ARG A 52 13.97 15.14 -6.97
C ARG A 52 15.42 15.16 -6.47
N ASP A 53 15.66 14.53 -5.33
CA ASP A 53 16.99 14.34 -4.72
C ASP A 53 17.75 13.14 -5.29
N GLY A 54 17.21 12.46 -6.30
CA GLY A 54 17.78 11.25 -6.88
C GLY A 54 17.46 9.97 -6.11
N SER A 55 16.71 10.05 -5.01
CA SER A 55 16.22 8.86 -4.28
C SER A 55 15.35 8.00 -5.19
N ARG A 56 15.42 6.69 -5.00
CA ARG A 56 14.61 5.73 -5.76
C ARG A 56 13.65 5.03 -4.84
N ILE A 57 12.40 4.99 -5.25
CA ILE A 57 11.39 4.13 -4.67
C ILE A 57 11.18 2.97 -5.64
N SER A 58 11.45 1.78 -5.14
CA SER A 58 11.30 0.53 -5.89
C SER A 58 10.21 -0.32 -5.29
N TRP A 59 9.75 -1.32 -6.03
CA TRP A 59 8.79 -2.27 -5.51
C TRP A 59 9.08 -3.69 -5.99
N ARG A 60 8.75 -4.64 -5.13
CA ARG A 60 8.70 -6.07 -5.43
C ARG A 60 7.27 -6.55 -5.32
N ALA A 61 6.88 -7.52 -6.14
CA ALA A 61 5.55 -8.09 -6.11
C ALA A 61 5.58 -9.60 -6.04
N VAL A 62 4.69 -10.15 -5.22
CA VAL A 62 4.48 -11.60 -5.12
C VAL A 62 2.98 -11.90 -5.12
N ARG A 63 2.62 -13.09 -5.57
CA ARG A 63 1.26 -13.60 -5.43
C ARG A 63 1.17 -14.37 -4.13
N GLN A 64 0.13 -14.08 -3.36
CA GLN A 64 -0.11 -14.70 -2.06
C GLN A 64 -1.49 -15.36 -1.98
N GLY A 65 -1.55 -16.40 -1.13
CA GLY A 65 -2.79 -17.10 -0.84
C GLY A 65 -3.31 -17.94 -2.00
N ILE A 66 -4.39 -18.68 -1.72
CA ILE A 66 -5.06 -19.58 -2.68
C ILE A 66 -5.65 -18.78 -3.85
N ALA A 67 -6.14 -17.56 -3.59
CA ALA A 67 -6.71 -16.67 -4.60
C ALA A 67 -5.64 -15.99 -5.49
N GLY A 68 -4.35 -16.15 -5.18
CA GLY A 68 -3.26 -15.56 -5.95
C GLY A 68 -3.28 -14.04 -5.97
N GLN A 69 -3.64 -13.42 -4.86
CA GLN A 69 -3.67 -11.96 -4.73
C GLN A 69 -2.28 -11.36 -4.92
N MET A 70 -2.20 -10.25 -5.64
CA MET A 70 -0.95 -9.52 -5.84
C MET A 70 -0.65 -8.67 -4.60
N LEU A 71 0.41 -9.02 -3.90
CA LEU A 71 1.01 -8.19 -2.87
C LEU A 71 2.21 -7.45 -3.44
N ARG A 72 2.23 -6.14 -3.29
CA ARG A 72 3.34 -5.29 -3.71
C ARG A 72 3.94 -4.59 -2.50
N VAL A 73 5.27 -4.68 -2.38
CA VAL A 73 6.04 -4.07 -1.31
C VAL A 73 6.88 -2.94 -1.89
N TRP A 74 6.65 -1.73 -1.42
CA TRP A 74 7.37 -0.52 -1.80
C TRP A 74 8.47 -0.24 -0.80
N HIS A 75 9.68 0.07 -1.26
CA HIS A 75 10.86 0.30 -0.43
C HIS A 75 11.81 1.34 -1.06
N ASP A 76 12.67 1.92 -0.22
CA ASP A 76 13.71 2.86 -0.64
C ASP A 76 15.08 2.22 -0.89
N GLY A 77 15.11 0.90 -0.92
CA GLY A 77 16.32 0.08 -0.99
C GLY A 77 16.69 -0.55 0.35
N HIS A 78 16.14 -0.05 1.44
CA HIS A 78 16.38 -0.58 2.78
C HIS A 78 15.07 -0.76 3.56
N TYR A 79 14.35 0.34 3.80
CA TYR A 79 13.10 0.32 4.55
C TYR A 79 11.88 0.11 3.66
N VAL A 80 10.91 -0.62 4.19
CA VAL A 80 9.59 -0.74 3.59
C VAL A 80 8.82 0.55 3.82
N LEU A 81 8.35 1.15 2.73
CA LEU A 81 7.60 2.41 2.75
C LEU A 81 6.09 2.18 2.72
N ALA A 82 5.65 1.16 2.01
CA ALA A 82 4.23 0.81 1.91
C ALA A 82 4.06 -0.64 1.45
N ILE A 83 2.93 -1.22 1.80
CA ILE A 83 2.48 -2.52 1.31
C ILE A 83 1.13 -2.30 0.62
N GLU A 84 0.99 -2.84 -0.56
CA GLU A 84 -0.22 -2.72 -1.38
C GLU A 84 -0.77 -4.11 -1.69
N LEU A 85 -2.05 -4.31 -1.48
CA LEU A 85 -2.77 -5.51 -1.85
C LEU A 85 -3.77 -5.18 -2.95
N GLU A 86 -3.59 -5.75 -4.13
CA GLU A 86 -4.50 -5.60 -5.27
C GLU A 86 -5.69 -6.54 -5.14
N ARG A 87 -6.88 -6.02 -5.39
CA ARG A 87 -8.15 -6.78 -5.41
C ARG A 87 -8.28 -7.69 -4.19
N PRO A 88 -8.18 -7.11 -2.97
CA PRO A 88 -8.22 -7.90 -1.76
C PRO A 88 -9.54 -8.66 -1.67
N ASP A 89 -9.45 -9.96 -1.46
CA ASP A 89 -10.60 -10.79 -1.12
C ASP A 89 -10.87 -10.63 0.37
N MET A 90 -11.80 -9.75 0.69
CA MET A 90 -12.15 -9.42 2.07
C MET A 90 -13.60 -9.79 2.36
N PRO A 91 -13.88 -10.50 3.45
CA PRO A 91 -15.25 -10.75 3.89
C PRO A 91 -16.03 -9.43 4.03
N GLY A 92 -17.25 -9.37 3.49
CA GLY A 92 -18.08 -8.16 3.51
C GLY A 92 -17.66 -7.05 2.55
N GLY A 93 -16.54 -7.19 1.87
CA GLY A 93 -16.04 -6.24 0.86
C GLY A 93 -15.79 -4.82 1.39
N TRP A 94 -15.86 -3.84 0.50
CA TRP A 94 -15.60 -2.44 0.82
C TRP A 94 -16.55 -1.85 1.88
N PRO A 95 -17.86 -2.10 1.88
CA PRO A 95 -18.76 -1.53 2.89
C PRO A 95 -18.34 -1.90 4.32
N GLU A 96 -18.02 -3.16 4.57
CA GLU A 96 -17.59 -3.61 5.90
C GLU A 96 -16.24 -3.02 6.30
N LEU A 97 -15.30 -2.98 5.35
CA LEU A 97 -14.00 -2.37 5.58
C LEU A 97 -14.14 -0.88 5.90
N ARG A 98 -14.93 -0.16 5.13
CA ARG A 98 -15.19 1.26 5.37
C ARG A 98 -15.78 1.51 6.76
N ASP A 99 -16.72 0.69 7.18
CA ASP A 99 -17.34 0.81 8.50
C ASP A 99 -16.32 0.58 9.63
N LYS A 100 -15.40 -0.38 9.45
CA LYS A 100 -14.29 -0.63 10.39
C LYS A 100 -13.28 0.51 10.43
N LEU A 101 -12.96 1.11 9.30
CA LEU A 101 -12.00 2.22 9.20
C LEU A 101 -12.58 3.54 9.71
N GLY A 102 -13.90 3.71 9.64
CA GLY A 102 -14.58 4.93 10.08
C GLY A 102 -14.45 6.08 9.08
N THR A 103 -14.36 7.31 9.61
CA THR A 103 -14.27 8.52 8.78
C THR A 103 -12.84 8.70 8.23
N PRO A 104 -12.65 8.84 6.92
CA PRO A 104 -11.34 9.12 6.34
C PRO A 104 -10.87 10.54 6.72
N SER A 105 -9.56 10.71 6.81
CA SER A 105 -8.95 12.05 6.97
C SER A 105 -9.17 12.90 5.72
N GLN A 106 -9.15 12.26 4.56
CA GLN A 106 -9.37 12.90 3.27
C GLN A 106 -9.87 11.89 2.25
N LYS A 107 -10.68 12.35 1.31
CA LYS A 107 -11.08 11.62 0.12
C LYS A 107 -10.55 12.34 -1.11
N LEU A 108 -9.85 11.61 -1.95
CA LEU A 108 -9.22 12.11 -3.16
C LEU A 108 -9.78 11.38 -4.38
N ASP A 109 -10.01 12.12 -5.44
CA ASP A 109 -10.29 11.51 -6.74
C ASP A 109 -8.97 11.31 -7.48
N VAL A 110 -8.73 10.07 -7.91
CA VAL A 110 -7.53 9.70 -8.64
C VAL A 110 -7.92 9.09 -9.98
N PHE A 111 -7.11 9.36 -10.97
CA PHE A 111 -7.34 8.83 -12.32
C PHE A 111 -6.19 7.92 -12.70
N ARG A 112 -6.49 6.65 -12.86
CA ARG A 112 -5.53 5.67 -13.36
C ARG A 112 -6.01 5.17 -14.71
N VAL A 113 -5.15 5.30 -15.72
CA VAL A 113 -5.41 4.75 -17.07
C VAL A 113 -6.84 5.05 -17.58
N LYS A 114 -7.29 6.30 -17.52
CA LYS A 114 -8.60 6.76 -17.99
C LYS A 114 -9.82 6.29 -17.17
N VAL A 115 -9.60 5.56 -16.08
CA VAL A 115 -10.69 5.13 -15.19
C VAL A 115 -10.64 5.97 -13.92
N PRO A 116 -11.66 6.78 -13.63
CA PRO A 116 -11.73 7.53 -12.40
C PRO A 116 -11.92 6.58 -11.21
N GLN A 117 -11.19 6.84 -10.12
CA GLN A 117 -11.21 6.05 -8.88
C GLN A 117 -11.25 6.98 -7.67
N GLY A 118 -11.80 6.50 -6.57
CA GLY A 118 -11.74 7.17 -5.28
C GLY A 118 -10.60 6.64 -4.43
N LEU A 119 -9.85 7.53 -3.81
CA LEU A 119 -8.84 7.19 -2.80
C LEU A 119 -9.33 7.68 -1.44
N TRP A 120 -9.54 6.76 -0.52
CA TRP A 120 -9.95 7.01 0.85
C TRP A 120 -8.72 6.92 1.75
N PHE A 121 -8.34 8.05 2.32
CA PHE A 121 -7.10 8.18 3.08
C PHE A 121 -7.36 8.25 4.59
N TYR A 122 -6.72 7.37 5.34
CA TYR A 122 -6.81 7.24 6.80
C TYR A 122 -5.40 7.41 7.40
N GLY A 123 -4.92 8.65 7.41
CA GLY A 123 -3.52 8.97 7.71
C GLY A 123 -3.03 8.51 9.07
N ALA A 124 -3.83 8.71 10.12
CA ALA A 124 -3.47 8.29 11.48
C ALA A 124 -3.38 6.77 11.64
N ARG A 125 -4.08 6.01 10.80
CA ARG A 125 -4.02 4.54 10.76
C ARG A 125 -2.97 4.00 9.80
N GLY A 126 -2.39 4.85 8.96
CA GLY A 126 -1.47 4.42 7.91
C GLY A 126 -2.14 3.51 6.88
N VAL A 127 -3.38 3.80 6.50
CA VAL A 127 -4.16 3.02 5.53
C VAL A 127 -4.75 3.94 4.47
N ALA A 128 -4.74 3.47 3.23
CA ALA A 128 -5.51 4.05 2.15
C ALA A 128 -6.24 2.95 1.37
N ALA A 129 -7.47 3.22 0.97
CA ALA A 129 -8.29 2.33 0.16
C ALA A 129 -8.62 2.98 -1.17
N GLN A 130 -8.36 2.29 -2.27
CA GLN A 130 -8.71 2.73 -3.61
C GLN A 130 -9.93 1.97 -4.10
N THR A 131 -10.96 2.71 -4.49
CA THR A 131 -12.24 2.15 -4.92
C THR A 131 -12.62 2.61 -6.32
N SER A 132 -13.60 1.95 -6.94
CA SER A 132 -14.32 2.55 -8.05
C SER A 132 -14.96 3.88 -7.64
N LEU A 133 -15.22 4.80 -8.58
CA LEU A 133 -15.84 6.11 -8.26
C LEU A 133 -17.17 5.97 -7.53
N ALA A 134 -17.98 4.97 -7.92
CA ALA A 134 -19.23 4.69 -7.25
C ALA A 134 -19.05 4.15 -5.81
N GLY A 135 -17.79 3.82 -5.41
CA GLY A 135 -17.49 3.30 -4.08
C GLY A 135 -18.00 1.89 -3.82
N GLU A 136 -18.30 1.15 -4.89
CA GLU A 136 -18.91 -0.19 -4.79
C GLU A 136 -17.86 -1.30 -4.75
N ARG A 137 -16.70 -1.08 -5.38
CA ARG A 137 -15.64 -2.07 -5.50
C ARG A 137 -14.34 -1.56 -4.90
N LEU A 138 -13.73 -2.38 -4.06
CA LEU A 138 -12.39 -2.17 -3.55
C LEU A 138 -11.36 -2.71 -4.54
N ASP A 139 -10.55 -1.82 -5.09
CA ASP A 139 -9.52 -2.19 -6.06
C ASP A 139 -8.16 -2.45 -5.39
N ARG A 140 -7.85 -1.69 -4.33
CA ARG A 140 -6.60 -1.80 -3.59
C ARG A 140 -6.74 -1.36 -2.14
N VAL A 141 -5.90 -1.94 -1.30
CA VAL A 141 -5.63 -1.46 0.05
C VAL A 141 -4.14 -1.26 0.20
N MET A 142 -3.75 -0.14 0.78
CA MET A 142 -2.37 0.20 1.07
C MET A 142 -2.19 0.38 2.56
N ALA A 143 -1.10 -0.15 3.11
CA ALA A 143 -0.66 0.11 4.47
C ALA A 143 0.72 0.79 4.43
N PHE A 144 0.89 1.82 5.23
CA PHE A 144 2.10 2.64 5.29
C PHE A 144 2.27 3.23 6.69
N PRO A 145 3.45 3.77 7.05
CA PRO A 145 3.59 4.47 8.32
C PRO A 145 2.60 5.63 8.42
N PRO A 146 1.99 5.89 9.60
CA PRO A 146 1.07 7.00 9.77
C PRO A 146 1.68 8.31 9.27
N THR A 147 0.92 9.03 8.46
CA THR A 147 1.41 10.25 7.81
C THR A 147 0.26 11.22 7.52
N THR A 148 0.60 12.45 7.15
CA THR A 148 -0.38 13.43 6.67
C THR A 148 -0.75 13.18 5.21
N ALA A 149 -1.90 13.70 4.78
CA ALA A 149 -2.32 13.60 3.39
C ALA A 149 -1.32 14.30 2.45
N GLY A 150 -0.75 15.43 2.87
CA GLY A 150 0.26 16.16 2.09
C GLY A 150 1.53 15.34 1.88
N ASP A 151 2.07 14.73 2.92
CA ASP A 151 3.26 13.88 2.84
C ASP A 151 2.98 12.61 2.05
N PHE A 152 1.81 12.00 2.23
CA PHE A 152 1.41 10.84 1.44
C PHE A 152 1.38 11.16 -0.06
N ILE A 153 0.74 12.27 -0.44
CA ILE A 153 0.68 12.68 -1.86
C ILE A 153 2.07 12.98 -2.40
N THR A 154 2.89 13.66 -1.62
CA THR A 154 4.23 14.09 -2.06
C THR A 154 5.20 12.92 -2.19
N HIS A 155 5.18 11.97 -1.26
CA HIS A 155 6.22 10.94 -1.14
C HIS A 155 5.76 9.55 -1.57
N LEU A 156 4.49 9.20 -1.43
CA LEU A 156 3.98 7.86 -1.70
C LEU A 156 2.97 7.83 -2.85
N ALA A 157 2.00 8.75 -2.87
CA ALA A 157 0.94 8.68 -3.87
C ALA A 157 1.43 8.92 -5.30
N MET A 158 2.48 9.71 -5.48
CA MET A 158 3.09 9.91 -6.81
C MET A 158 3.68 8.62 -7.38
N SER A 159 4.09 7.71 -6.51
CA SER A 159 4.63 6.40 -6.91
C SER A 159 3.53 5.35 -7.04
N LEU A 160 2.57 5.37 -6.11
CA LEU A 160 1.48 4.39 -6.03
C LEU A 160 0.32 4.75 -6.95
N VAL A 161 0.05 6.04 -7.08
CA VAL A 161 -1.05 6.60 -7.89
C VAL A 161 -0.51 7.85 -8.58
N PRO A 162 0.00 7.76 -9.80
CA PRO A 162 0.54 8.92 -10.49
C PRO A 162 -0.51 10.03 -10.59
N PRO A 163 -0.13 11.28 -10.29
CA PRO A 163 -1.04 12.41 -10.42
C PRO A 163 -1.50 12.54 -11.87
N ARG A 164 -2.73 12.99 -12.02
CA ARG A 164 -3.24 13.33 -13.35
C ARG A 164 -2.42 14.50 -13.89
N GLU A 165 -1.78 14.31 -15.03
CA GLU A 165 -1.37 15.44 -15.86
C GLU A 165 -2.66 16.15 -16.29
N ARG A 166 -2.86 17.38 -15.82
CA ARG A 166 -3.91 18.23 -16.42
C ARG A 166 -3.48 18.48 -17.86
N PRO A 167 -4.37 18.30 -18.85
CA PRO A 167 -4.10 18.81 -20.16
C PRO A 167 -3.76 20.30 -19.98
N MET A 168 -2.63 20.72 -20.49
CA MET A 168 -2.37 22.14 -20.60
C MET A 168 -3.28 22.64 -21.72
N ASP A 169 -4.24 23.51 -21.34
CA ASP A 169 -5.04 24.28 -22.29
C ASP A 169 -4.13 25.23 -23.11
#